data_bfc6b03997f9496c1de98417d71bab36
#
_entry.id   bfc6b03997f9496c1de98417d71bab36
#
_cell.length_a   1.000
_cell.length_b   1.000
_cell.length_c   1.000
_cell.angle_alpha   90.00
_cell.angle_beta   90.00
_cell.angle_gamma   90.00
#
_symmetry.space_group_name_H-M   'P 1'
#
loop_
_entity.id
_entity.type
_entity.pdbx_description
1 polymer ?
#
loop_
_entity_poly.entity_id
_entity_poly.type
_entity_poly.pdbx_seq_one_letter_code
_entity_poly.pdbx_strand_id
1 'polypeptide(L)'
;MAVELIKTGVPGLDQVLKGGLRRNSSILVTGAPGTGKTILALQFIYYGAKNFNENGIFISTEESLDVLDQSARNMGMDVASMVNKGKIFFVQKPIATLKGGISSIKGLIDTIKKNNVKRVALDSLIFFEYLYPRFDGNRMEYRRQVLIFMQEMKKAGVTFMVVSERSVTDFDRLTYDMMDFVFEGIILLSRIRKGSYFERVLTVAKIRGQDHSLDVYPVTIGTDGLKVLFDQTPFSLVEKEEGFK
;
A
#
# COMPACT_ATOMS: atom_id res chain seq x y z
N MET A 1 3.30 -11.74 24.45
CA MET A 1 4.14 -12.16 23.30
C MET A 1 4.57 -10.91 22.56
N ALA A 2 5.84 -10.82 22.15
CA ALA A 2 6.34 -9.71 21.36
C ALA A 2 5.61 -9.71 19.98
N VAL A 3 5.31 -8.51 19.48
CA VAL A 3 4.69 -8.35 18.15
C VAL A 3 5.75 -8.67 17.10
N GLU A 4 5.48 -9.63 16.23
CA GLU A 4 6.38 -9.94 15.12
C GLU A 4 6.21 -8.90 14.02
N LEU A 5 7.30 -8.18 13.71
CA LEU A 5 7.35 -7.17 12.66
C LEU A 5 8.03 -7.72 11.40
N ILE A 6 7.53 -7.32 10.24
CA ILE A 6 8.18 -7.56 8.96
C ILE A 6 8.73 -6.24 8.41
N LYS A 7 9.90 -6.31 7.81
CA LYS A 7 10.48 -5.15 7.12
C LYS A 7 9.71 -4.85 5.84
N THR A 8 9.42 -3.59 5.59
CA THR A 8 8.74 -3.17 4.36
C THR A 8 9.65 -3.31 3.13
N GLY A 9 10.94 -3.10 3.31
CA GLY A 9 11.90 -3.00 2.22
C GLY A 9 11.92 -1.62 1.55
N VAL A 10 11.02 -0.73 1.94
CA VAL A 10 11.00 0.66 1.46
C VAL A 10 11.98 1.49 2.30
N PRO A 11 13.02 2.09 1.69
CA PRO A 11 14.01 2.86 2.43
C PRO A 11 13.38 3.97 3.28
N GLY A 12 13.75 4.05 4.56
CA GLY A 12 13.26 5.03 5.52
C GLY A 12 11.90 4.73 6.14
N LEU A 13 11.06 3.88 5.50
CA LEU A 13 9.72 3.60 6.01
C LEU A 13 9.73 2.76 7.30
N ASP A 14 10.66 1.81 7.41
CA ASP A 14 10.78 0.98 8.61
C ASP A 14 11.17 1.77 9.86
N GLN A 15 11.89 2.89 9.71
CA GLN A 15 12.21 3.81 10.80
C GLN A 15 10.96 4.55 11.28
N VAL A 16 10.17 5.09 10.36
CA VAL A 16 8.89 5.75 10.66
C VAL A 16 7.91 4.79 11.35
N LEU A 17 7.93 3.52 10.95
CA LEU A 17 7.11 2.44 11.52
C LEU A 17 7.71 1.81 12.77
N LYS A 18 8.82 2.38 13.30
CA LYS A 18 9.53 1.85 14.49
C LYS A 18 9.84 0.36 14.40
N GLY A 19 10.27 -0.08 13.22
CA GLY A 19 10.75 -1.45 12.99
C GLY A 19 10.15 -2.21 11.82
N GLY A 20 9.04 -1.73 11.25
CA GLY A 20 8.35 -2.37 10.13
C GLY A 20 6.85 -2.50 10.36
N LEU A 21 6.18 -3.39 9.65
CA LEU A 21 4.74 -3.66 9.78
C LEU A 21 4.50 -4.92 10.62
N ARG A 22 3.42 -4.94 11.38
CA ARG A 22 2.98 -6.19 12.02
C ARG A 22 2.72 -7.27 10.98
N ARG A 23 3.24 -8.47 11.26
CA ARG A 23 2.91 -9.64 10.43
C ARG A 23 1.40 -9.89 10.44
N ASN A 24 0.87 -10.28 9.29
CA ASN A 24 -0.56 -10.56 9.08
C ASN A 24 -1.48 -9.35 9.31
N SER A 25 -0.96 -8.13 9.18
CA SER A 25 -1.77 -6.91 9.22
C SER A 25 -2.23 -6.47 7.83
N SER A 26 -3.28 -5.66 7.80
CA SER A 26 -3.82 -5.01 6.61
C SER A 26 -3.50 -3.52 6.63
N ILE A 27 -2.85 -3.03 5.57
CA ILE A 27 -2.38 -1.65 5.45
C ILE A 27 -3.05 -0.98 4.24
N LEU A 28 -3.66 0.15 4.46
CA LEU A 28 -4.15 1.02 3.39
C LEU A 28 -3.07 2.06 3.06
N VAL A 29 -2.65 2.10 1.80
CA VAL A 29 -1.81 3.17 1.24
C VAL A 29 -2.71 4.08 0.42
N THR A 30 -2.89 5.31 0.85
CA THR A 30 -3.84 6.23 0.23
C THR A 30 -3.21 7.57 -0.12
N GLY A 31 -3.82 8.31 -1.03
CA GLY A 31 -3.35 9.63 -1.48
C GLY A 31 -3.78 9.97 -2.90
N ALA A 32 -3.49 11.17 -3.34
CA ALA A 32 -3.83 11.66 -4.67
C ALA A 32 -3.05 10.91 -5.78
N PRO A 33 -3.52 10.94 -7.04
CA PRO A 33 -2.76 10.41 -8.17
C PRO A 33 -1.34 10.99 -8.26
N GLY A 34 -0.35 10.16 -8.63
CA GLY A 34 1.04 10.58 -8.80
C GLY A 34 1.84 10.81 -7.50
N THR A 35 1.33 10.40 -6.34
CA THR A 35 2.05 10.50 -5.05
C THR A 35 3.03 9.36 -4.80
N GLY A 36 2.96 8.24 -5.55
CA GLY A 36 3.88 7.11 -5.44
C GLY A 36 3.30 5.85 -4.77
N LYS A 37 1.98 5.75 -4.62
CA LYS A 37 1.29 4.63 -3.97
C LYS A 37 1.63 3.27 -4.61
N THR A 38 1.48 3.16 -5.92
CA THR A 38 1.81 1.96 -6.71
C THR A 38 3.28 1.57 -6.53
N ILE A 39 4.19 2.55 -6.56
CA ILE A 39 5.63 2.32 -6.36
C ILE A 39 5.89 1.74 -4.97
N LEU A 40 5.31 2.33 -3.93
CA LEU A 40 5.45 1.85 -2.55
C LEU A 40 4.96 0.40 -2.41
N ALA A 41 3.77 0.11 -2.95
CA ALA A 41 3.20 -1.25 -2.93
C ALA A 41 4.05 -2.25 -3.72
N LEU A 42 4.60 -1.84 -4.87
CA LEU A 42 5.47 -2.68 -5.67
C LEU A 42 6.81 -2.95 -4.98
N GLN A 43 7.42 -1.93 -4.35
CA GLN A 43 8.63 -2.10 -3.53
C GLN A 43 8.41 -3.05 -2.36
N PHE A 44 7.27 -2.95 -1.68
CA PHE A 44 6.90 -3.87 -0.59
C PHE A 44 6.91 -5.33 -1.05
N ILE A 45 6.37 -5.62 -2.24
CA ILE A 45 6.39 -6.98 -2.81
C ILE A 45 7.79 -7.36 -3.29
N TYR A 46 8.43 -6.48 -4.08
CA TYR A 46 9.72 -6.76 -4.70
C TYR A 46 10.83 -7.00 -3.68
N TYR A 47 10.99 -6.10 -2.71
CA TYR A 47 12.01 -6.25 -1.69
C TYR A 47 11.67 -7.34 -0.67
N GLY A 48 10.39 -7.64 -0.46
CA GLY A 48 9.95 -8.81 0.27
C GLY A 48 10.53 -10.09 -0.32
N ALA A 49 10.38 -10.25 -1.63
CA ALA A 49 10.89 -11.41 -2.36
C ALA A 49 12.42 -11.43 -2.44
N LYS A 50 13.03 -10.27 -2.75
CA LYS A 50 14.47 -10.17 -3.00
C LYS A 50 15.32 -10.26 -1.73
N ASN A 51 14.93 -9.54 -0.68
CA ASN A 51 15.77 -9.33 0.50
C ASN A 51 15.37 -10.22 1.69
N PHE A 52 14.11 -10.64 1.75
CA PHE A 52 13.58 -11.37 2.92
C PHE A 52 13.09 -12.77 2.56
N ASN A 53 13.24 -13.20 1.30
CA ASN A 53 12.80 -14.51 0.80
C ASN A 53 11.29 -14.78 1.07
N GLU A 54 10.49 -13.74 1.09
CA GLU A 54 9.04 -13.78 1.29
C GLU A 54 8.33 -13.68 -0.06
N ASN A 55 7.72 -14.77 -0.52
CA ASN A 55 6.98 -14.77 -1.78
C ASN A 55 5.82 -13.78 -1.70
N GLY A 56 5.58 -13.06 -2.80
CA GLY A 56 4.57 -12.02 -2.89
C GLY A 56 3.58 -12.21 -4.03
N ILE A 57 2.37 -11.65 -3.86
CA ILE A 57 1.40 -11.48 -4.94
C ILE A 57 1.18 -9.98 -5.14
N PHE A 58 1.27 -9.53 -6.39
CA PHE A 58 0.82 -8.19 -6.79
C PHE A 58 -0.43 -8.34 -7.66
N ILE A 59 -1.53 -7.75 -7.23
CA ILE A 59 -2.80 -7.74 -7.95
C ILE A 59 -2.99 -6.34 -8.52
N SER A 60 -3.03 -6.23 -9.84
CA SER A 60 -3.27 -4.97 -10.55
C SER A 60 -4.65 -4.98 -11.20
N THR A 61 -5.39 -3.89 -11.05
CA THR A 61 -6.67 -3.68 -11.73
C THR A 61 -6.54 -2.84 -12.99
N GLU A 62 -5.46 -2.09 -13.13
CA GLU A 62 -5.29 -1.10 -14.19
C GLU A 62 -4.10 -1.42 -15.09
N GLU A 63 -2.93 -1.66 -14.52
CA GLU A 63 -1.68 -1.80 -15.27
C GLU A 63 -1.30 -3.26 -15.53
N SER A 64 -0.73 -3.53 -16.70
CA SER A 64 -0.15 -4.83 -17.02
C SER A 64 1.22 -5.03 -16.38
N LEU A 65 1.67 -6.30 -16.29
CA LEU A 65 3.02 -6.61 -15.79
C LEU A 65 4.10 -5.86 -16.58
N ASP A 66 3.99 -5.80 -17.91
CA ASP A 66 5.00 -5.18 -18.76
C ASP A 66 5.14 -3.68 -18.47
N VAL A 67 4.02 -2.97 -18.28
CA VAL A 67 4.01 -1.54 -17.94
C VAL A 67 4.63 -1.31 -16.57
N LEU A 68 4.23 -2.11 -15.57
CA LEU A 68 4.78 -2.02 -14.22
C LEU A 68 6.27 -2.39 -14.17
N ASP A 69 6.70 -3.44 -14.89
CA ASP A 69 8.10 -3.87 -14.91
C ASP A 69 8.98 -2.83 -15.61
N GLN A 70 8.51 -2.24 -16.72
CA GLN A 70 9.24 -1.16 -17.39
C GLN A 70 9.45 0.04 -16.45
N SER A 71 8.40 0.46 -15.74
CA SER A 71 8.49 1.55 -14.76
C SER A 71 9.41 1.17 -13.60
N ALA A 72 9.33 -0.07 -13.11
CA ALA A 72 10.13 -0.59 -12.02
C ALA A 72 11.62 -0.69 -12.35
N ARG A 73 11.96 -1.08 -13.59
CA ARG A 73 13.36 -1.16 -14.06
C ARG A 73 14.07 0.19 -14.01
N ASN A 74 13.37 1.29 -14.30
CA ASN A 74 13.89 2.64 -14.19
C ASN A 74 14.22 3.02 -12.72
N MET A 75 13.72 2.22 -11.78
CA MET A 75 13.93 2.35 -10.33
C MET A 75 14.76 1.18 -9.76
N GLY A 76 15.51 0.47 -10.60
CA GLY A 76 16.41 -0.63 -10.18
C GLY A 76 15.68 -1.91 -9.73
N MET A 77 14.42 -2.09 -10.07
CA MET A 77 13.62 -3.27 -9.73
C MET A 77 13.31 -4.11 -10.98
N ASP A 78 13.83 -5.32 -11.06
CA ASP A 78 13.53 -6.29 -12.11
C ASP A 78 12.41 -7.23 -11.65
N VAL A 79 11.17 -6.77 -11.77
CA VAL A 79 9.97 -7.49 -11.30
C VAL A 79 9.74 -8.74 -12.13
N ALA A 80 9.89 -8.65 -13.46
CA ALA A 80 9.72 -9.78 -14.37
C ALA A 80 10.67 -10.94 -14.03
N SER A 81 11.92 -10.66 -13.66
CA SER A 81 12.85 -11.70 -13.19
C SER A 81 12.33 -12.40 -11.94
N MET A 82 11.74 -11.68 -11.00
CA MET A 82 11.18 -12.28 -9.79
C MET A 82 9.92 -13.10 -10.06
N VAL A 83 9.12 -12.70 -11.05
CA VAL A 83 7.97 -13.48 -11.54
C VAL A 83 8.46 -14.78 -12.18
N ASN A 84 9.44 -14.73 -13.05
CA ASN A 84 10.02 -15.90 -13.71
C ASN A 84 10.66 -16.90 -12.72
N LYS A 85 11.19 -16.39 -11.61
CA LYS A 85 11.73 -17.21 -10.50
C LYS A 85 10.66 -17.79 -9.58
N GLY A 86 9.37 -17.49 -9.80
CA GLY A 86 8.27 -17.93 -8.95
C GLY A 86 8.28 -17.30 -7.54
N LYS A 87 8.94 -16.14 -7.37
CA LYS A 87 9.00 -15.40 -6.11
C LYS A 87 7.90 -14.34 -6.02
N ILE A 88 7.49 -13.80 -7.17
CA ILE A 88 6.37 -12.86 -7.29
C ILE A 88 5.33 -13.47 -8.22
N PHE A 89 4.08 -13.43 -7.82
CA PHE A 89 2.94 -13.81 -8.64
C PHE A 89 2.20 -12.55 -9.02
N PHE A 90 2.16 -12.27 -10.31
CA PHE A 90 1.44 -11.12 -10.84
C PHE A 90 0.06 -11.56 -11.30
N VAL A 91 -0.97 -10.89 -10.81
CA VAL A 91 -2.37 -11.15 -11.16
C VAL A 91 -2.96 -9.88 -11.75
N GLN A 92 -3.14 -9.86 -13.06
CA GLN A 92 -3.89 -8.79 -13.70
C GLN A 92 -5.38 -9.17 -13.69
N LYS A 93 -6.19 -8.31 -13.13
CA LYS A 93 -7.65 -8.44 -13.11
C LYS A 93 -8.28 -7.18 -13.67
N PRO A 94 -8.36 -7.05 -15.00
CA PRO A 94 -9.06 -5.91 -15.60
C PRO A 94 -10.48 -5.84 -15.06
N ILE A 95 -10.88 -4.65 -14.71
CA ILE A 95 -12.20 -4.32 -14.15
C ILE A 95 -13.33 -4.95 -14.96
N ALA A 96 -13.22 -4.89 -16.30
CA ALA A 96 -14.21 -5.45 -17.22
C ALA A 96 -14.40 -6.98 -17.12
N THR A 97 -13.43 -7.71 -16.55
CA THR A 97 -13.46 -9.19 -16.46
C THR A 97 -13.83 -9.72 -15.07
N LEU A 98 -14.02 -8.85 -14.09
CA LEU A 98 -14.40 -9.22 -12.73
C LEU A 98 -15.90 -9.60 -12.67
N LYS A 99 -16.25 -10.72 -13.32
CA LYS A 99 -17.55 -11.35 -13.17
C LYS A 99 -17.45 -12.45 -12.11
N GLY A 100 -18.18 -12.28 -11.00
CA GLY A 100 -18.45 -13.35 -10.04
C GLY A 100 -17.47 -13.49 -8.88
N GLY A 101 -17.81 -12.91 -7.82
CA GLY A 101 -17.54 -12.95 -6.39
C GLY A 101 -16.56 -13.98 -5.83
N ILE A 102 -17.07 -14.82 -4.99
CA ILE A 102 -16.35 -15.71 -4.06
C ILE A 102 -15.34 -16.69 -4.72
N SER A 103 -15.56 -17.12 -5.96
CA SER A 103 -14.66 -18.03 -6.67
C SER A 103 -13.27 -17.42 -6.89
N SER A 104 -13.18 -16.10 -7.10
CA SER A 104 -11.91 -15.37 -7.26
C SER A 104 -11.13 -15.29 -5.95
N ILE A 105 -11.79 -15.12 -4.81
CA ILE A 105 -11.16 -15.08 -3.47
C ILE A 105 -10.61 -16.46 -3.10
N LYS A 106 -11.38 -17.52 -3.34
CA LYS A 106 -10.92 -18.88 -3.07
C LYS A 106 -9.65 -19.21 -3.87
N GLY A 107 -9.64 -18.91 -5.16
CA GLY A 107 -8.46 -19.12 -6.00
C GLY A 107 -7.23 -18.32 -5.53
N LEU A 108 -7.42 -17.10 -5.03
CA LEU A 108 -6.35 -16.32 -4.42
C LEU A 108 -5.82 -16.98 -3.16
N ILE A 109 -6.68 -17.44 -2.26
CA ILE A 109 -6.29 -18.14 -1.02
C ILE A 109 -5.56 -19.45 -1.33
N ASP A 110 -6.02 -20.21 -2.31
CA ASP A 110 -5.38 -21.47 -2.73
C ASP A 110 -3.97 -21.16 -3.29
N THR A 111 -3.83 -20.09 -4.07
CA THR A 111 -2.53 -19.63 -4.59
C THR A 111 -1.59 -19.21 -3.46
N ILE A 112 -2.09 -18.45 -2.48
CA ILE A 112 -1.34 -18.05 -1.29
C ILE A 112 -0.77 -19.26 -0.55
N LYS A 113 -1.63 -20.24 -0.27
CA LYS A 113 -1.25 -21.46 0.47
C LYS A 113 -0.25 -22.31 -0.32
N LYS A 114 -0.56 -22.59 -1.60
CA LYS A 114 0.26 -23.43 -2.47
C LYS A 114 1.68 -22.90 -2.62
N ASN A 115 1.82 -21.57 -2.71
CA ASN A 115 3.11 -20.93 -3.00
C ASN A 115 3.75 -20.29 -1.76
N ASN A 116 3.26 -20.58 -0.56
CA ASN A 116 3.75 -20.01 0.70
C ASN A 116 3.92 -18.48 0.63
N VAL A 117 2.93 -17.78 0.07
CA VAL A 117 2.94 -16.33 -0.06
C VAL A 117 2.84 -15.68 1.31
N LYS A 118 3.63 -14.63 1.54
CA LYS A 118 3.66 -13.87 2.79
C LYS A 118 3.19 -12.43 2.64
N ARG A 119 3.29 -11.89 1.43
CA ARG A 119 2.92 -10.51 1.11
C ARG A 119 1.93 -10.46 -0.04
N VAL A 120 0.90 -9.66 0.12
CA VAL A 120 -0.06 -9.39 -0.97
C VAL A 120 -0.21 -7.89 -1.11
N ALA A 121 -0.13 -7.37 -2.32
CA ALA A 121 -0.47 -5.99 -2.65
C ALA A 121 -1.62 -5.97 -3.65
N LEU A 122 -2.57 -5.08 -3.44
CA LEU A 122 -3.70 -4.84 -4.32
C LEU A 122 -3.71 -3.38 -4.77
N ASP A 123 -3.56 -3.15 -6.04
CA ASP A 123 -3.66 -1.85 -6.68
C ASP A 123 -4.79 -1.86 -7.73
N SER A 124 -5.98 -1.38 -7.38
CA SER A 124 -6.34 -0.58 -6.22
C SER A 124 -7.60 -1.11 -5.50
N LEU A 125 -8.04 -0.38 -4.46
CA LEU A 125 -9.25 -0.67 -3.66
C LEU A 125 -10.52 -0.76 -4.51
N ILE A 126 -10.55 -0.12 -5.67
CA ILE A 126 -11.63 -0.19 -6.66
C ILE A 126 -11.97 -1.64 -7.05
N PHE A 127 -10.99 -2.57 -6.91
CA PHE A 127 -11.21 -4.00 -7.09
C PHE A 127 -12.43 -4.52 -6.30
N PHE A 128 -12.63 -4.04 -5.08
CA PHE A 128 -13.75 -4.44 -4.25
C PHE A 128 -15.08 -3.86 -4.72
N GLU A 129 -15.07 -2.69 -5.35
CA GLU A 129 -16.29 -2.10 -5.92
C GLU A 129 -16.85 -2.95 -7.07
N TYR A 130 -15.96 -3.64 -7.79
CA TYR A 130 -16.35 -4.55 -8.87
C TYR A 130 -16.67 -5.96 -8.41
N LEU A 131 -15.96 -6.47 -7.41
CA LEU A 131 -16.30 -7.76 -6.82
C LEU A 131 -17.65 -7.73 -6.11
N TYR A 132 -17.94 -6.60 -5.52
CA TYR A 132 -19.16 -6.39 -4.74
C TYR A 132 -19.84 -5.12 -5.24
N PRO A 133 -20.48 -5.16 -6.43
CA PRO A 133 -21.18 -4.00 -6.96
C PRO A 133 -22.18 -3.53 -5.91
N ARG A 134 -22.23 -2.23 -5.71
CA ARG A 134 -23.09 -1.58 -4.72
C ARG A 134 -24.51 -2.07 -4.94
N PHE A 135 -24.97 -2.98 -4.08
CA PHE A 135 -26.36 -3.35 -4.05
C PHE A 135 -27.16 -2.12 -3.61
N ASP A 136 -27.82 -1.45 -4.54
CA ASP A 136 -28.79 -0.35 -4.35
C ASP A 136 -28.43 0.64 -3.23
N GLY A 137 -27.15 1.07 -3.14
CA GLY A 137 -26.69 2.04 -2.15
C GLY A 137 -26.37 1.48 -0.75
N ASN A 138 -26.42 0.16 -0.54
CA ASN A 138 -26.12 -0.42 0.77
C ASN A 138 -24.61 -0.47 1.07
N ARG A 139 -24.06 0.69 1.51
CA ARG A 139 -22.66 0.84 1.94
C ARG A 139 -22.24 -0.15 3.04
N MET A 140 -23.18 -0.61 3.86
CA MET A 140 -22.90 -1.54 4.96
C MET A 140 -22.58 -2.95 4.45
N GLU A 141 -23.30 -3.43 3.43
CA GLU A 141 -23.01 -4.75 2.83
C GLU A 141 -21.67 -4.75 2.10
N TYR A 142 -21.34 -3.69 1.36
CA TYR A 142 -20.01 -3.53 0.75
C TYR A 142 -18.92 -3.62 1.81
N ARG A 143 -19.03 -2.86 2.89
CA ARG A 143 -18.07 -2.88 4.01
C ARG A 143 -17.94 -4.27 4.63
N ARG A 144 -19.08 -4.97 4.82
CA ARG A 144 -19.10 -6.33 5.36
C ARG A 144 -18.32 -7.30 4.47
N GLN A 145 -18.48 -7.22 3.16
CA GLN A 145 -17.76 -8.07 2.21
C GLN A 145 -16.25 -7.80 2.22
N VAL A 146 -15.84 -6.54 2.29
CA VAL A 146 -14.42 -6.18 2.43
C VAL A 146 -13.86 -6.70 3.75
N LEU A 147 -14.60 -6.58 4.86
CA LEU A 147 -14.19 -7.14 6.15
C LEU A 147 -14.01 -8.66 6.09
N ILE A 148 -14.92 -9.39 5.45
CA ILE A 148 -14.80 -10.84 5.26
C ILE A 148 -13.53 -11.16 4.47
N PHE A 149 -13.28 -10.44 3.37
CA PHE A 149 -12.07 -10.62 2.57
C PHE A 149 -10.80 -10.40 3.41
N MET A 150 -10.74 -9.30 4.19
CA MET A 150 -9.60 -9.00 5.06
C MET A 150 -9.37 -10.09 6.11
N GLN A 151 -10.45 -10.64 6.68
CA GLN A 151 -10.35 -11.75 7.63
C GLN A 151 -9.79 -13.02 6.98
N GLU A 152 -10.20 -13.33 5.75
CA GLU A 152 -9.66 -14.48 5.01
C GLU A 152 -8.18 -14.29 4.66
N MET A 153 -7.75 -13.08 4.28
CA MET A 153 -6.33 -12.76 4.06
C MET A 153 -5.52 -12.95 5.38
N LYS A 154 -6.06 -12.46 6.48
CA LYS A 154 -5.43 -12.62 7.81
C LYS A 154 -5.32 -14.09 8.22
N LYS A 155 -6.38 -14.90 8.00
CA LYS A 155 -6.33 -16.37 8.23
C LYS A 155 -5.34 -17.07 7.31
N ALA A 156 -5.14 -16.57 6.10
CA ALA A 156 -4.14 -17.08 5.16
C ALA A 156 -2.70 -16.74 5.58
N GLY A 157 -2.50 -15.91 6.60
CA GLY A 157 -1.20 -15.60 7.17
C GLY A 157 -0.38 -14.61 6.32
N VAL A 158 -1.03 -13.71 5.59
CA VAL A 158 -0.36 -12.71 4.74
C VAL A 158 -0.43 -11.31 5.33
N THR A 159 0.63 -10.53 5.14
CA THR A 159 0.57 -9.08 5.32
C THR A 159 0.05 -8.46 4.02
N PHE A 160 -1.03 -7.71 4.12
CA PHE A 160 -1.80 -7.26 2.98
C PHE A 160 -1.77 -5.73 2.86
N MET A 161 -1.33 -5.23 1.71
CA MET A 161 -1.27 -3.81 1.39
C MET A 161 -2.27 -3.49 0.28
N VAL A 162 -3.10 -2.47 0.49
CA VAL A 162 -4.10 -2.03 -0.47
C VAL A 162 -3.85 -0.59 -0.83
N VAL A 163 -3.84 -0.29 -2.11
CA VAL A 163 -3.75 1.08 -2.63
C VAL A 163 -5.14 1.64 -2.84
N SER A 164 -5.35 2.90 -2.46
CA SER A 164 -6.59 3.64 -2.70
C SER A 164 -6.30 5.07 -3.13
N GLU A 165 -7.16 5.61 -3.97
CA GLU A 165 -7.10 7.03 -4.31
C GLU A 165 -7.90 7.86 -3.31
N ARG A 166 -7.28 8.95 -2.87
CA ARG A 166 -7.91 9.95 -2.02
C ARG A 166 -7.35 11.32 -2.34
N SER A 167 -8.22 12.27 -2.56
CA SER A 167 -7.84 13.67 -2.59
C SER A 167 -7.83 14.21 -1.15
N VAL A 168 -6.67 14.66 -0.67
CA VAL A 168 -6.54 15.38 0.60
C VAL A 168 -6.55 16.86 0.26
N THR A 169 -7.63 17.53 0.62
CA THR A 169 -7.81 18.97 0.38
C THR A 169 -7.31 19.82 1.53
N ASP A 170 -7.23 19.26 2.73
CA ASP A 170 -6.73 19.91 3.93
C ASP A 170 -5.79 18.96 4.67
N PHE A 171 -4.54 19.36 4.83
CA PHE A 171 -3.51 18.57 5.50
C PHE A 171 -3.66 18.56 7.01
N ASP A 172 -4.28 19.61 7.54
CA ASP A 172 -4.49 19.77 8.99
C ASP A 172 -5.72 18.97 9.47
N ARG A 173 -6.54 18.47 8.51
CA ARG A 173 -7.74 17.67 8.81
C ARG A 173 -7.78 16.39 8.01
N LEU A 174 -7.36 15.29 8.61
CA LEU A 174 -7.55 13.96 8.06
C LEU A 174 -9.03 13.57 8.20
N THR A 175 -9.77 13.62 7.11
CA THR A 175 -11.14 13.08 7.07
C THR A 175 -11.08 11.58 6.85
N TYR A 176 -11.64 10.81 7.76
CA TYR A 176 -11.70 9.35 7.64
C TYR A 176 -13.00 8.91 6.97
N ASP A 177 -12.88 8.03 5.98
CA ASP A 177 -14.02 7.31 5.40
C ASP A 177 -14.31 6.05 6.23
N MET A 178 -15.51 5.52 6.07
CA MET A 178 -15.93 4.26 6.68
C MET A 178 -14.98 3.09 6.36
N MET A 179 -14.36 3.09 5.19
CA MET A 179 -13.41 2.07 4.77
C MET A 179 -12.08 2.15 5.52
N ASP A 180 -11.66 3.32 5.98
CA ASP A 180 -10.42 3.49 6.75
C ASP A 180 -10.43 2.69 8.07
N PHE A 181 -11.60 2.46 8.62
CA PHE A 181 -11.76 1.68 9.85
C PHE A 181 -11.62 0.17 9.65
N VAL A 182 -11.66 -0.31 8.41
CA VAL A 182 -11.48 -1.72 8.05
C VAL A 182 -10.00 -2.13 8.17
N PHE A 183 -9.09 -1.21 7.84
CA PHE A 183 -7.66 -1.48 7.85
C PHE A 183 -7.03 -1.32 9.22
N GLU A 184 -6.01 -2.13 9.51
CA GLU A 184 -5.23 -2.04 10.77
C GLU A 184 -4.23 -0.89 10.72
N GLY A 185 -3.71 -0.53 9.54
CA GLY A 185 -2.83 0.61 9.33
C GLY A 185 -3.25 1.48 8.16
N ILE A 186 -2.88 2.77 8.21
CA ILE A 186 -3.09 3.74 7.12
C ILE A 186 -1.80 4.54 6.94
N ILE A 187 -1.26 4.47 5.73
CA ILE A 187 -0.14 5.29 5.26
C ILE A 187 -0.70 6.27 4.24
N LEU A 188 -0.51 7.56 4.47
CA LEU A 188 -0.97 8.64 3.61
C LEU A 188 0.22 9.23 2.86
N LEU A 189 0.12 9.23 1.52
CA LEU A 189 1.02 9.92 0.62
C LEU A 189 0.36 11.18 0.08
N SER A 190 1.00 12.32 0.24
CA SER A 190 0.44 13.62 -0.16
C SER A 190 1.45 14.48 -0.89
N ARG A 191 0.98 15.60 -1.42
CA ARG A 191 1.81 16.67 -1.98
C ARG A 191 1.46 17.99 -1.31
N ILE A 192 2.47 18.64 -0.76
CA ILE A 192 2.33 19.97 -0.16
C ILE A 192 2.92 20.97 -1.14
N ARG A 193 2.17 22.04 -1.42
CA ARG A 193 2.66 23.11 -2.28
C ARG A 193 3.62 24.01 -1.50
N LYS A 194 4.76 24.31 -2.13
CA LYS A 194 5.73 25.26 -1.66
C LYS A 194 6.13 26.21 -2.79
N GLY A 195 5.70 27.44 -2.69
CA GLY A 195 5.95 28.41 -3.76
C GLY A 195 5.47 27.89 -5.12
N SER A 196 6.40 27.65 -6.04
CA SER A 196 6.15 27.18 -7.41
C SER A 196 6.22 25.67 -7.60
N TYR A 197 6.54 24.88 -6.58
CA TYR A 197 6.67 23.41 -6.70
C TYR A 197 5.88 22.66 -5.62
N PHE A 198 5.75 21.34 -5.80
CA PHE A 198 5.14 20.44 -4.82
C PHE A 198 6.19 19.52 -4.22
N GLU A 199 6.19 19.43 -2.90
CA GLU A 199 6.93 18.43 -2.14
C GLU A 199 6.05 17.21 -1.88
N ARG A 200 6.57 16.00 -2.10
CA ARG A 200 5.88 14.77 -1.68
C ARG A 200 6.18 14.48 -0.23
N VAL A 201 5.16 14.07 0.49
CA VAL A 201 5.30 13.71 1.90
C VAL A 201 4.52 12.43 2.22
N LEU A 202 4.97 11.77 3.28
CA LEU A 202 4.33 10.58 3.85
C LEU A 202 4.04 10.83 5.34
N THR A 203 2.86 10.38 5.76
CA THR A 203 2.48 10.32 7.17
C THR A 203 1.85 8.96 7.47
N VAL A 204 2.09 8.43 8.65
CA VAL A 204 1.40 7.26 9.17
C VAL A 204 0.23 7.73 10.02
N ALA A 205 -0.97 7.69 9.43
CA ALA A 205 -2.17 8.19 10.10
C ALA A 205 -2.64 7.27 11.24
N LYS A 206 -2.32 5.96 11.12
CA LYS A 206 -2.74 4.96 12.12
C LYS A 206 -2.00 3.65 11.92
N ILE A 207 -1.61 2.98 13.02
CA ILE A 207 -1.34 1.53 13.05
C ILE A 207 -1.84 0.95 14.36
N ARG A 208 -2.75 -0.01 14.28
CA ARG A 208 -3.34 -0.63 15.46
C ARG A 208 -2.37 -1.59 16.13
N GLY A 209 -2.19 -1.42 17.45
CA GLY A 209 -1.39 -2.32 18.29
C GLY A 209 0.11 -2.28 18.00
N GLN A 210 0.60 -1.18 17.43
CA GLN A 210 2.00 -0.89 17.18
C GLN A 210 2.24 0.60 17.31
N ASP A 211 3.37 0.99 17.87
CA ASP A 211 3.83 2.37 17.89
C ASP A 211 4.40 2.79 16.52
N HIS A 212 4.28 4.05 16.17
CA HIS A 212 4.82 4.65 14.95
C HIS A 212 5.07 6.15 15.16
N SER A 213 5.82 6.79 14.27
CA SER A 213 5.94 8.24 14.29
C SER A 213 4.64 8.91 13.83
N LEU A 214 4.33 10.05 14.42
CA LEU A 214 3.22 10.93 14.03
C LEU A 214 3.67 12.09 13.12
N ASP A 215 4.98 12.17 12.83
CA ASP A 215 5.53 13.23 12.02
C ASP A 215 5.18 13.06 10.53
N VAL A 216 5.34 14.15 9.80
CA VAL A 216 5.25 14.18 8.34
C VAL A 216 6.67 14.11 7.78
N TYR A 217 6.91 13.22 6.83
CA TYR A 217 8.24 13.00 6.25
C TYR A 217 8.29 13.31 4.77
N PRO A 218 9.36 13.98 4.27
CA PRO A 218 9.56 14.13 2.84
C PRO A 218 9.73 12.78 2.16
N VAL A 219 9.26 12.69 0.93
CA VAL A 219 9.39 11.50 0.08
C VAL A 219 10.02 11.88 -1.24
N THR A 220 11.04 11.14 -1.64
CA THR A 220 11.64 11.23 -2.97
C THR A 220 11.32 9.99 -3.79
N ILE A 221 11.20 10.18 -5.11
CA ILE A 221 11.08 9.09 -6.08
C ILE A 221 12.15 9.32 -7.13
N GLY A 222 13.06 8.38 -7.25
CA GLY A 222 14.21 8.45 -8.13
C GLY A 222 14.57 7.10 -8.74
N THR A 223 15.78 6.97 -9.23
CA THR A 223 16.31 5.73 -9.81
C THR A 223 16.39 4.55 -8.85
N ASP A 224 16.32 4.80 -7.54
CA ASP A 224 16.29 3.78 -6.49
C ASP A 224 14.88 3.54 -5.94
N GLY A 225 13.86 4.05 -6.63
CA GLY A 225 12.47 3.97 -6.20
C GLY A 225 12.05 5.07 -5.24
N LEU A 226 11.03 4.78 -4.44
CA LEU A 226 10.51 5.65 -3.39
C LEU A 226 11.35 5.50 -2.12
N LYS A 227 11.75 6.63 -1.55
CA LYS A 227 12.45 6.73 -0.26
C LYS A 227 11.75 7.71 0.66
N VAL A 228 11.64 7.35 1.92
CA VAL A 228 11.16 8.22 2.99
C VAL A 228 12.39 8.82 3.69
N LEU A 229 12.47 10.14 3.75
CA LEU A 229 13.57 10.85 4.42
C LEU A 229 13.21 11.03 5.90
N PHE A 230 13.36 9.96 6.66
CA PHE A 230 12.87 9.83 8.04
C PHE A 230 13.64 10.73 9.05
N ASP A 231 14.79 11.25 8.67
CA ASP A 231 15.65 12.14 9.43
C ASP A 231 15.50 13.62 9.02
N GLN A 232 14.52 13.93 8.16
CA GLN A 232 14.29 15.26 7.64
C GLN A 232 12.86 15.72 7.92
N THR A 233 12.71 17.01 8.16
CA THR A 233 11.40 17.68 8.20
C THR A 233 11.05 18.20 6.80
N PRO A 234 9.80 18.10 6.34
CA PRO A 234 9.39 18.70 5.08
C PRO A 234 9.70 20.18 5.06
N PHE A 235 10.41 20.60 4.05
CA PHE A 235 10.83 21.99 3.90
C PHE A 235 9.63 22.96 3.86
N SER A 236 8.48 22.50 3.36
CA SER A 236 7.23 23.26 3.34
C SER A 236 6.64 23.54 4.73
N LEU A 237 7.02 22.79 5.77
CA LEU A 237 6.57 22.99 7.13
C LEU A 237 7.52 23.90 7.93
N VAL A 238 8.83 23.89 7.64
CA VAL A 238 9.82 24.71 8.34
C VAL A 238 9.56 26.22 8.17
N GLU A 239 9.10 26.66 6.99
CA GLU A 239 8.80 28.08 6.74
C GLU A 239 7.53 28.59 7.43
N LYS A 240 6.61 27.70 7.84
CA LYS A 240 5.43 28.11 8.61
C LYS A 240 5.76 28.48 10.05
N GLU A 241 6.83 27.91 10.62
CA GLU A 241 7.25 28.21 12.00
C GLU A 241 8.00 29.55 12.10
N GLU A 242 8.72 29.97 11.05
CA GLU A 242 9.43 31.26 11.02
C GLU A 242 8.50 32.47 10.80
N GLY A 243 7.28 32.25 10.35
CA GLY A 243 6.28 33.30 10.09
C GLY A 243 5.46 33.74 11.32
N PHE A 244 5.67 33.14 12.49
CA PHE A 244 4.98 33.48 13.75
C PHE A 244 5.91 34.12 14.79
N LYS A 245 6.80 35.02 14.34
CA LYS A 245 7.53 35.94 15.23
C LYS A 245 7.07 37.38 15.04
#